data_a824dc9f1a3290655c0f29bb18632dce
#
_entry.id   a824dc9f1a3290655c0f29bb18632dce
#
_cell.length_a   1.000
_cell.length_b   1.000
_cell.length_c   1.000
_cell.angle_alpha   90.00
_cell.angle_beta   90.00
_cell.angle_gamma   90.00
#
_symmetry.space_group_name_H-M   'P 1'
#
loop_
_entity.id
_entity.type
_entity.pdbx_description
1 polymer ?
#
loop_
_entity_poly.entity_id
_entity_poly.type
_entity_poly.pdbx_seq_one_letter_code
_entity_poly.pdbx_strand_id
1 'polypeptide(L)'
;MRMKWLPAGIGLFLVGMSVVSFADERVYEQAEFPHEICGTWTDIHGERTLEITPRAVDGDLLDGMYDVAGGGVQGAVKAVLLHEGQPVTEKIGWNVMSPNYQILVYGNQPYYRLTGRHFESVDGIYLGMEMEEVRQLYGEPDRKDGRFPYQSWSYVKEGVSVYFYGGIVDGIWINKGSRKTFDRSGLNADSPRDSYAAYYKAGGLMNEFFTAGEDESEYISLYEDRVCLGSGPY
;
A
#
# COMPACT_ATOMS: atom_id res chain seq x y z
N MET A 1 -47.95 22.84 -2.69
CA MET A 1 -47.00 21.81 -3.14
C MET A 1 -45.65 22.19 -2.61
N ARG A 2 -45.23 21.60 -1.46
CA ARG A 2 -43.97 21.94 -0.76
C ARG A 2 -42.98 20.79 -1.00
N MET A 3 -41.97 21.06 -1.79
CA MET A 3 -40.86 20.16 -2.05
C MET A 3 -39.93 20.13 -0.83
N LYS A 4 -39.82 18.99 -0.16
CA LYS A 4 -38.87 18.76 0.92
C LYS A 4 -37.53 18.36 0.31
N TRP A 5 -36.49 19.15 0.57
CA TRP A 5 -35.09 18.81 0.30
C TRP A 5 -34.63 17.79 1.34
N LEU A 6 -34.15 16.65 0.89
CA LEU A 6 -33.40 15.68 1.70
C LEU A 6 -31.93 16.11 1.75
N PRO A 7 -31.27 16.02 2.90
CA PRO A 7 -29.85 16.31 2.99
C PRO A 7 -29.03 15.22 2.30
N ALA A 8 -28.09 15.66 1.47
CA ALA A 8 -27.09 14.80 0.84
C ALA A 8 -26.25 14.12 1.91
N GLY A 9 -26.32 12.80 1.96
CA GLY A 9 -25.50 11.97 2.84
C GLY A 9 -24.03 12.06 2.44
N ILE A 10 -23.21 12.30 3.43
CA ILE A 10 -21.75 12.22 3.38
C ILE A 10 -21.37 10.79 2.94
N GLY A 11 -20.92 10.67 1.71
CA GLY A 11 -20.36 9.42 1.20
C GLY A 11 -19.02 9.14 1.86
N LEU A 12 -19.04 8.25 2.82
CA LEU A 12 -17.85 7.62 3.38
C LEU A 12 -17.29 6.71 2.27
N PHE A 13 -16.28 7.17 1.54
CA PHE A 13 -15.48 6.31 0.68
C PHE A 13 -14.59 5.45 1.59
N LEU A 14 -15.19 4.43 2.17
CA LEU A 14 -14.48 3.21 2.48
C LEU A 14 -14.09 2.62 1.12
N VAL A 15 -12.81 2.59 0.80
CA VAL A 15 -12.27 1.64 -0.17
C VAL A 15 -12.37 0.27 0.51
N GLY A 16 -13.61 -0.15 0.70
CA GLY A 16 -13.93 -1.52 0.91
C GLY A 16 -13.68 -2.20 -0.43
N MET A 17 -12.73 -3.13 -0.48
CA MET A 17 -12.82 -4.19 -1.47
C MET A 17 -14.23 -4.75 -1.33
N SER A 18 -15.13 -4.34 -2.23
CA SER A 18 -16.40 -5.00 -2.42
C SER A 18 -16.03 -6.44 -2.68
N VAL A 19 -16.33 -7.30 -1.72
CA VAL A 19 -16.39 -8.73 -1.94
C VAL A 19 -17.56 -8.93 -2.90
N VAL A 20 -17.29 -8.74 -4.18
CA VAL A 20 -18.19 -9.19 -5.22
C VAL A 20 -18.01 -10.70 -5.22
N SER A 21 -18.91 -11.38 -4.54
CA SER A 21 -19.10 -12.81 -4.67
C SER A 21 -19.50 -13.10 -6.11
N PHE A 22 -18.53 -13.28 -6.98
CA PHE A 22 -18.75 -13.95 -8.24
C PHE A 22 -18.54 -15.43 -8.03
N ALA A 23 -19.61 -16.16 -7.97
CA ALA A 23 -19.63 -17.61 -8.16
C ALA A 23 -19.30 -17.90 -9.65
N ASP A 24 -18.03 -17.86 -9.97
CA ASP A 24 -17.48 -18.52 -11.15
C ASP A 24 -16.01 -18.83 -10.83
N GLU A 25 -15.77 -19.99 -10.23
CA GLU A 25 -14.43 -20.52 -9.98
C GLU A 25 -13.80 -20.86 -11.33
N ARG A 26 -13.26 -19.86 -12.02
CA ARG A 26 -12.42 -20.10 -13.19
C ARG A 26 -11.04 -20.47 -12.72
N VAL A 27 -10.74 -21.77 -12.72
CA VAL A 27 -9.39 -22.28 -12.59
C VAL A 27 -8.67 -21.99 -13.91
N TYR A 28 -7.61 -21.20 -13.87
CA TYR A 28 -6.78 -20.95 -15.05
C TYR A 28 -5.69 -22.02 -15.12
N GLU A 29 -5.89 -23.07 -15.93
CA GLU A 29 -4.98 -24.23 -16.07
C GLU A 29 -3.59 -23.87 -16.66
N GLN A 30 -3.41 -22.69 -17.21
CA GLN A 30 -2.12 -22.19 -17.74
C GLN A 30 -1.72 -20.87 -17.10
N ALA A 31 -2.08 -20.68 -15.84
CA ALA A 31 -1.78 -19.47 -15.14
C ALA A 31 -0.27 -19.33 -14.86
N GLU A 32 0.22 -18.12 -14.95
CA GLU A 32 1.58 -17.74 -14.56
C GLU A 32 1.51 -16.56 -13.60
N PHE A 33 2.41 -16.50 -12.63
CA PHE A 33 2.56 -15.35 -11.78
C PHE A 33 3.03 -14.15 -12.60
N PRO A 34 2.57 -12.93 -12.28
CA PRO A 34 3.05 -11.70 -12.89
C PRO A 34 4.58 -11.61 -12.79
N HIS A 35 5.23 -11.18 -13.86
CA HIS A 35 6.69 -11.05 -13.91
C HIS A 35 7.23 -10.15 -12.79
N GLU A 36 6.48 -9.14 -12.41
CA GLU A 36 6.82 -8.16 -11.39
C GLU A 36 7.05 -8.77 -10.01
N ILE A 37 6.37 -9.90 -9.71
CA ILE A 37 6.56 -10.58 -8.42
C ILE A 37 7.56 -11.74 -8.50
N CYS A 38 8.05 -12.11 -9.68
CA CYS A 38 9.03 -13.17 -9.81
C CYS A 38 10.40 -12.76 -9.24
N GLY A 39 11.12 -13.74 -8.66
CA GLY A 39 12.44 -13.62 -8.04
C GLY A 39 12.39 -13.77 -6.52
N THR A 40 13.46 -13.40 -5.85
CA THR A 40 13.67 -13.62 -4.42
C THR A 40 13.05 -12.52 -3.58
N TRP A 41 12.36 -12.93 -2.53
CA TRP A 41 11.77 -12.09 -1.49
C TRP A 41 12.34 -12.48 -0.13
N THR A 42 12.44 -11.55 0.81
CA THR A 42 12.94 -11.84 2.16
C THR A 42 11.94 -11.35 3.21
N ASP A 43 11.91 -11.99 4.38
CA ASP A 43 11.24 -11.38 5.51
C ASP A 43 11.99 -10.12 5.97
N ILE A 44 11.40 -9.37 6.90
CA ILE A 44 11.93 -8.07 7.30
C ILE A 44 13.35 -8.16 7.91
N HIS A 45 13.70 -9.29 8.48
CA HIS A 45 15.02 -9.51 9.10
C HIS A 45 16.00 -10.22 8.16
N GLY A 46 15.57 -10.62 6.96
CA GLY A 46 16.41 -11.39 6.01
C GLY A 46 16.67 -12.84 6.42
N GLU A 47 15.92 -13.36 7.41
CA GLU A 47 16.11 -14.72 7.93
C GLU A 47 15.42 -15.79 7.09
N ARG A 48 14.31 -15.42 6.44
CA ARG A 48 13.55 -16.29 5.56
C ARG A 48 13.54 -15.71 4.16
N THR A 49 13.65 -16.60 3.19
CA THR A 49 13.55 -16.25 1.77
C THR A 49 12.35 -16.97 1.15
N LEU A 50 11.79 -16.38 0.12
CA LEU A 50 10.75 -16.96 -0.72
C LEU A 50 11.16 -16.72 -2.18
N GLU A 51 11.22 -17.77 -2.99
CA GLU A 51 11.52 -17.66 -4.40
C GLU A 51 10.25 -17.85 -5.23
N ILE A 52 9.92 -16.88 -6.09
CA ILE A 52 8.79 -16.97 -7.01
C ILE A 52 9.32 -17.00 -8.44
N THR A 53 8.90 -18.02 -9.17
CA THR A 53 9.07 -18.10 -10.62
C THR A 53 7.72 -17.96 -11.31
N PRO A 54 7.64 -17.80 -12.62
CA PRO A 54 6.34 -17.70 -13.29
C PRO A 54 5.39 -18.88 -12.98
N ARG A 55 5.92 -20.04 -12.62
CA ARG A 55 5.13 -21.25 -12.43
C ARG A 55 5.43 -22.03 -11.15
N ALA A 56 6.09 -21.41 -10.17
CA ALA A 56 6.34 -22.05 -8.88
C ALA A 56 6.59 -21.04 -7.76
N VAL A 57 6.37 -21.49 -6.52
CA VAL A 57 6.75 -20.78 -5.27
C VAL A 57 7.59 -21.75 -4.44
N ASP A 58 8.85 -21.41 -4.14
CA ASP A 58 9.82 -22.27 -3.43
C ASP A 58 9.95 -23.69 -3.99
N GLY A 59 9.76 -23.82 -5.30
CA GLY A 59 9.81 -25.11 -5.99
C GLY A 59 8.48 -25.85 -6.08
N ASP A 60 7.45 -25.46 -5.33
CA ASP A 60 6.09 -26.00 -5.45
C ASP A 60 5.45 -25.49 -6.74
N LEU A 61 5.11 -26.41 -7.65
CA LEU A 61 4.59 -26.05 -8.96
C LEU A 61 3.19 -25.46 -8.88
N LEU A 62 2.93 -24.43 -9.65
CA LEU A 62 1.61 -23.84 -9.82
C LEU A 62 0.74 -24.76 -10.68
N ASP A 63 -0.33 -25.28 -10.10
CA ASP A 63 -1.35 -26.10 -10.76
C ASP A 63 -2.49 -25.24 -11.33
N GLY A 64 -2.84 -24.16 -10.64
CA GLY A 64 -3.85 -23.21 -11.11
C GLY A 64 -3.97 -21.96 -10.22
N MET A 65 -4.75 -20.99 -10.71
CA MET A 65 -5.09 -19.78 -9.96
C MET A 65 -6.57 -19.46 -10.06
N TYR A 66 -7.12 -18.88 -9.02
CA TYR A 66 -8.51 -18.37 -8.99
C TYR A 66 -8.63 -17.16 -8.07
N ASP A 67 -9.79 -16.50 -8.06
CA ASP A 67 -10.05 -15.28 -7.32
C ASP A 67 -8.98 -14.19 -7.60
N VAL A 68 -8.59 -14.04 -8.88
CA VAL A 68 -7.59 -13.07 -9.28
C VAL A 68 -8.17 -11.66 -9.18
N ALA A 69 -7.55 -10.82 -8.36
CA ALA A 69 -7.89 -9.41 -8.20
C ALA A 69 -6.68 -8.54 -8.54
N GLY A 70 -6.86 -7.52 -9.37
CA GLY A 70 -5.76 -6.69 -9.84
C GLY A 70 -4.87 -7.40 -10.85
N GLY A 71 -3.60 -7.04 -10.90
CA GLY A 71 -2.58 -7.60 -11.79
C GLY A 71 -1.38 -6.68 -11.93
N GLY A 72 -0.30 -7.15 -12.58
CA GLY A 72 0.91 -6.35 -12.74
C GLY A 72 1.49 -5.92 -11.38
N VAL A 73 1.52 -4.60 -11.14
CA VAL A 73 2.20 -4.02 -9.98
C VAL A 73 1.44 -4.13 -8.65
N GLN A 74 0.13 -4.42 -8.68
CA GLN A 74 -0.67 -4.64 -7.46
C GLN A 74 -1.76 -5.66 -7.71
N GLY A 75 -1.87 -6.65 -6.83
CA GLY A 75 -2.89 -7.67 -6.99
C GLY A 75 -2.94 -8.68 -5.85
N ALA A 76 -3.87 -9.62 -6.00
CA ALA A 76 -4.00 -10.77 -5.13
C ALA A 76 -4.57 -11.95 -5.90
N VAL A 77 -4.24 -13.16 -5.46
CA VAL A 77 -4.68 -14.41 -6.08
C VAL A 77 -4.75 -15.52 -5.03
N LYS A 78 -5.60 -16.50 -5.26
CA LYS A 78 -5.48 -17.81 -4.64
C LYS A 78 -4.77 -18.75 -5.61
N ALA A 79 -3.57 -19.18 -5.27
CA ALA A 79 -2.76 -20.10 -6.03
C ALA A 79 -2.93 -21.53 -5.52
N VAL A 80 -3.15 -22.48 -6.41
CA VAL A 80 -3.07 -23.91 -6.11
C VAL A 80 -1.67 -24.36 -6.42
N LEU A 81 -0.92 -24.74 -5.39
CA LEU A 81 0.45 -25.20 -5.48
C LEU A 81 0.53 -26.70 -5.20
N LEU A 82 1.41 -27.42 -5.90
CA LEU A 82 1.65 -28.84 -5.68
C LEU A 82 2.80 -29.02 -4.67
N HIS A 83 2.46 -29.04 -3.39
CA HIS A 83 3.41 -29.35 -2.33
C HIS A 83 3.56 -30.86 -2.17
N GLU A 84 4.76 -31.39 -2.42
CA GLU A 84 5.01 -32.85 -2.46
C GLU A 84 4.00 -33.62 -3.35
N GLY A 85 3.53 -32.95 -4.42
CA GLY A 85 2.55 -33.50 -5.35
C GLY A 85 1.10 -33.47 -4.87
N GLN A 86 0.81 -32.86 -3.72
CA GLN A 86 -0.53 -32.62 -3.20
C GLN A 86 -0.96 -31.19 -3.42
N PRO A 87 -2.18 -30.91 -3.89
CA PRO A 87 -2.66 -29.55 -4.10
C PRO A 87 -2.91 -28.83 -2.76
N VAL A 88 -2.26 -27.70 -2.58
CA VAL A 88 -2.44 -26.78 -1.44
C VAL A 88 -2.83 -25.42 -2.01
N THR A 89 -3.85 -24.80 -1.43
CA THR A 89 -4.27 -23.46 -1.84
C THR A 89 -3.69 -22.41 -0.91
N GLU A 90 -2.92 -21.47 -1.50
CA GLU A 90 -2.33 -20.35 -0.80
C GLU A 90 -2.84 -19.02 -1.34
N LYS A 91 -2.97 -18.03 -0.44
CA LYS A 91 -3.28 -16.64 -0.81
C LYS A 91 -1.99 -15.89 -1.03
N ILE A 92 -1.88 -15.24 -2.16
CA ILE A 92 -0.75 -14.39 -2.51
C ILE A 92 -1.28 -13.00 -2.83
N GLY A 93 -0.81 -11.99 -2.11
CA GLY A 93 -1.11 -10.59 -2.38
C GLY A 93 0.18 -9.81 -2.55
N TRP A 94 0.20 -8.79 -3.39
CA TRP A 94 1.41 -7.99 -3.63
C TRP A 94 1.09 -6.53 -3.90
N ASN A 95 2.07 -5.68 -3.55
CA ASN A 95 2.18 -4.31 -3.98
C ASN A 95 3.66 -4.05 -4.34
N VAL A 96 3.93 -3.89 -5.63
CA VAL A 96 5.27 -3.63 -6.18
C VAL A 96 5.30 -2.32 -6.98
N MET A 97 4.42 -1.39 -6.65
CA MET A 97 4.32 -0.08 -7.33
C MET A 97 5.56 0.78 -7.10
N SER A 98 6.13 0.73 -5.90
CA SER A 98 7.35 1.45 -5.58
C SER A 98 8.59 0.60 -5.89
N PRO A 99 9.61 1.14 -6.57
CA PRO A 99 10.89 0.46 -6.72
C PRO A 99 11.70 0.41 -5.41
N ASN A 100 11.34 1.21 -4.42
CA ASN A 100 12.08 1.36 -3.16
C ASN A 100 11.57 0.47 -2.04
N TYR A 101 10.28 0.13 -2.07
CA TYR A 101 9.70 -0.83 -1.15
C TYR A 101 8.60 -1.61 -1.86
N GLN A 102 8.75 -2.90 -1.85
CA GLN A 102 7.81 -3.83 -2.46
C GLN A 102 7.39 -4.85 -1.41
N ILE A 103 6.14 -5.22 -1.42
CA ILE A 103 5.55 -6.12 -0.43
C ILE A 103 4.86 -7.26 -1.15
N LEU A 104 5.08 -8.46 -0.63
CA LEU A 104 4.36 -9.67 -1.01
C LEU A 104 3.88 -10.36 0.26
N VAL A 105 2.62 -10.75 0.29
CA VAL A 105 2.02 -11.54 1.37
C VAL A 105 1.74 -12.92 0.82
N TYR A 106 2.43 -13.95 1.34
CA TYR A 106 2.24 -15.35 1.00
C TYR A 106 1.62 -16.08 2.20
N GLY A 107 0.44 -16.63 2.02
CA GLY A 107 -0.36 -17.09 3.13
C GLY A 107 -0.72 -15.92 4.05
N ASN A 108 -0.16 -15.93 5.26
CA ASN A 108 -0.28 -14.83 6.23
C ASN A 108 1.10 -14.26 6.61
N GLN A 109 2.13 -14.53 5.80
CA GLN A 109 3.49 -14.08 6.07
C GLN A 109 3.88 -13.00 5.06
N PRO A 110 4.36 -11.84 5.52
CA PRO A 110 4.86 -10.80 4.65
C PRO A 110 6.32 -11.07 4.26
N TYR A 111 6.64 -10.72 3.02
CA TYR A 111 7.98 -10.71 2.44
C TYR A 111 8.19 -9.40 1.70
N TYR A 112 9.44 -8.98 1.56
CA TYR A 112 9.76 -7.64 1.11
C TYR A 112 10.92 -7.64 0.13
N ARG A 113 10.97 -6.57 -0.68
CA ARG A 113 12.16 -6.06 -1.36
C ARG A 113 12.28 -4.59 -0.98
N LEU A 114 13.19 -4.28 -0.07
CA LEU A 114 13.39 -2.94 0.48
C LEU A 114 14.76 -2.42 0.08
N THR A 115 14.83 -1.17 -0.39
CA THR A 115 16.10 -0.49 -0.69
C THR A 115 16.53 0.46 0.43
N GLY A 116 15.64 0.78 1.36
CA GLY A 116 15.83 1.81 2.40
C GLY A 116 15.86 3.24 1.84
N ARG A 117 15.58 3.42 0.56
CA ARG A 117 15.53 4.74 -0.07
C ARG A 117 14.13 5.32 0.05
N HIS A 118 14.06 6.58 0.41
CA HIS A 118 12.84 7.38 0.43
C HIS A 118 13.19 8.80 0.02
N PHE A 119 12.21 9.54 -0.51
CA PHE A 119 12.37 10.94 -0.84
C PHE A 119 11.78 11.84 0.24
N GLU A 120 10.57 11.57 0.68
CA GLU A 120 9.92 12.33 1.73
C GLU A 120 9.71 11.51 3.01
N SER A 121 9.59 12.24 4.12
CA SER A 121 9.24 11.72 5.44
C SER A 121 8.43 12.75 6.22
N VAL A 122 7.86 12.31 7.33
CA VAL A 122 7.14 13.17 8.30
C VAL A 122 7.70 12.87 9.69
N ASP A 123 8.45 13.79 10.27
CA ASP A 123 9.21 13.58 11.52
C ASP A 123 10.02 12.27 11.51
N GLY A 124 10.65 11.96 10.39
CA GLY A 124 11.45 10.76 10.21
C GLY A 124 10.67 9.50 9.84
N ILE A 125 9.33 9.50 9.82
CA ILE A 125 8.56 8.36 9.29
C ILE A 125 8.57 8.44 7.76
N TYR A 126 8.91 7.35 7.09
CA TYR A 126 8.99 7.24 5.62
C TYR A 126 8.32 5.96 5.12
N LEU A 127 8.02 5.90 3.82
CA LEU A 127 7.43 4.73 3.18
C LEU A 127 8.41 3.55 3.21
N GLY A 128 7.91 2.38 3.62
CA GLY A 128 8.73 1.17 3.80
C GLY A 128 9.33 1.00 5.21
N MET A 129 9.15 1.98 6.13
CA MET A 129 9.57 1.86 7.52
C MET A 129 8.77 0.79 8.25
N GLU A 130 9.41 0.03 9.14
CA GLU A 130 8.71 -0.97 9.95
C GLU A 130 7.76 -0.34 10.99
N MET A 131 6.67 -1.02 11.26
CA MET A 131 5.69 -0.59 12.27
C MET A 131 6.31 -0.38 13.66
N GLU A 132 7.28 -1.22 14.04
CA GLU A 132 7.97 -1.10 15.33
C GLU A 132 8.86 0.15 15.39
N GLU A 133 9.52 0.51 14.29
CA GLU A 133 10.31 1.75 14.21
C GLU A 133 9.41 2.99 14.33
N VAL A 134 8.21 2.96 13.69
CA VAL A 134 7.21 4.04 13.88
C VAL A 134 6.82 4.17 15.36
N ARG A 135 6.62 3.05 16.07
CA ARG A 135 6.33 3.06 17.51
C ARG A 135 7.47 3.63 18.33
N GLN A 136 8.72 3.34 17.96
CA GLN A 136 9.89 3.91 18.64
C GLN A 136 10.00 5.42 18.45
N LEU A 137 9.64 5.94 17.27
CA LEU A 137 9.69 7.37 16.97
C LEU A 137 8.53 8.16 17.60
N TYR A 138 7.31 7.64 17.47
CA TYR A 138 6.08 8.38 17.82
C TYR A 138 5.41 7.88 19.11
N GLY A 139 5.83 6.73 19.64
CA GLY A 139 5.15 6.04 20.75
C GLY A 139 3.87 5.33 20.30
N GLU A 140 3.05 4.99 21.29
CA GLU A 140 1.75 4.34 21.01
C GLU A 140 0.77 5.32 20.36
N PRO A 141 0.07 4.91 19.29
CA PRO A 141 -0.94 5.75 18.66
C PRO A 141 -2.18 5.92 19.55
N ASP A 142 -2.91 7.03 19.38
CA ASP A 142 -4.17 7.26 20.07
C ASP A 142 -5.24 6.26 19.63
N ARG A 143 -5.17 5.77 18.38
CA ARG A 143 -6.10 4.81 17.80
C ARG A 143 -5.42 3.88 16.81
N LYS A 144 -5.82 2.59 16.85
CA LYS A 144 -5.43 1.54 15.91
C LYS A 144 -6.68 1.00 15.23
N ASP A 145 -6.67 0.93 13.90
CA ASP A 145 -7.76 0.39 13.10
C ASP A 145 -7.23 -0.65 12.11
N GLY A 146 -8.15 -1.48 11.59
CA GLY A 146 -7.83 -2.50 10.61
C GLY A 146 -7.27 -3.78 11.21
N ARG A 147 -6.85 -4.68 10.33
CA ARG A 147 -6.20 -5.96 10.65
C ARG A 147 -5.22 -6.32 9.54
N PHE A 148 -4.24 -7.14 9.87
CA PHE A 148 -3.28 -7.66 8.90
C PHE A 148 -3.98 -8.17 7.61
N PRO A 149 -3.47 -7.84 6.42
CA PRO A 149 -2.28 -7.06 6.17
C PRO A 149 -2.47 -5.53 6.22
N TYR A 150 -3.69 -5.01 6.28
CA TYR A 150 -4.00 -3.58 6.26
C TYR A 150 -4.27 -3.08 7.68
N GLN A 151 -3.46 -2.14 8.14
CA GLN A 151 -3.61 -1.52 9.45
C GLN A 151 -3.39 -0.01 9.34
N SER A 152 -3.97 0.75 10.27
CA SER A 152 -3.69 2.18 10.37
C SER A 152 -3.58 2.62 11.83
N TRP A 153 -2.67 3.54 12.07
CA TRP A 153 -2.43 4.16 13.35
C TRP A 153 -2.68 5.66 13.26
N SER A 154 -3.49 6.20 14.18
CA SER A 154 -3.79 7.62 14.22
C SER A 154 -3.18 8.24 15.46
N TYR A 155 -2.42 9.31 15.23
CA TYR A 155 -1.83 10.20 16.23
C TYR A 155 -2.62 11.49 16.20
N VAL A 156 -3.75 11.50 16.93
CA VAL A 156 -4.77 12.56 16.83
C VAL A 156 -4.23 13.92 17.24
N LYS A 157 -3.40 13.97 18.27
CA LYS A 157 -2.78 15.22 18.76
C LYS A 157 -1.80 15.81 17.75
N GLU A 158 -1.13 14.96 17.01
CA GLU A 158 -0.17 15.35 15.99
C GLU A 158 -0.86 15.66 14.65
N GLY A 159 -2.10 15.20 14.48
CA GLY A 159 -2.84 15.32 13.23
C GLY A 159 -2.24 14.45 12.11
N VAL A 160 -1.64 13.30 12.47
CA VAL A 160 -0.99 12.36 11.54
C VAL A 160 -1.66 10.99 11.63
N SER A 161 -1.82 10.35 10.49
CA SER A 161 -2.20 8.93 10.42
C SER A 161 -1.22 8.17 9.55
N VAL A 162 -0.78 7.00 10.02
CA VAL A 162 0.16 6.12 9.32
C VAL A 162 -0.57 4.86 8.91
N TYR A 163 -0.48 4.51 7.65
CA TYR A 163 -1.07 3.33 7.05
C TYR A 163 -0.01 2.29 6.80
N PHE A 164 -0.33 1.05 7.11
CA PHE A 164 0.57 -0.09 6.98
C PHE A 164 -0.03 -1.14 6.07
N TYR A 165 0.80 -1.69 5.20
CA TYR A 165 0.51 -2.91 4.47
C TYR A 165 1.59 -3.95 4.76
N GLY A 166 1.18 -5.14 5.23
CA GLY A 166 2.11 -6.20 5.60
C GLY A 166 3.06 -5.86 6.75
N GLY A 167 2.80 -4.79 7.53
CA GLY A 167 3.63 -4.41 8.68
C GLY A 167 4.66 -3.31 8.40
N ILE A 168 4.73 -2.78 7.18
CA ILE A 168 5.54 -1.60 6.84
C ILE A 168 4.66 -0.42 6.42
N VAL A 169 5.19 0.79 6.54
CA VAL A 169 4.49 2.03 6.16
C VAL A 169 4.23 2.05 4.65
N ASP A 170 2.96 2.12 4.26
CA ASP A 170 2.48 2.22 2.89
C ASP A 170 1.87 3.61 2.57
N GLY A 171 1.53 4.37 3.60
CA GLY A 171 1.04 5.72 3.45
C GLY A 171 1.13 6.54 4.74
N ILE A 172 1.28 7.86 4.57
CA ILE A 172 1.30 8.82 5.68
C ILE A 172 0.36 9.96 5.33
N TRP A 173 -0.57 10.27 6.23
CA TRP A 173 -1.52 11.35 6.05
C TRP A 173 -1.27 12.44 7.08
N ILE A 174 -1.17 13.69 6.63
CA ILE A 174 -1.11 14.88 7.46
C ILE A 174 -2.46 15.60 7.33
N ASN A 175 -3.20 15.71 8.42
CA ASN A 175 -4.49 16.37 8.43
C ASN A 175 -4.32 17.91 8.41
N LYS A 176 -5.29 18.59 7.84
CA LYS A 176 -5.37 20.06 7.87
C LYS A 176 -5.38 20.58 9.31
N GLY A 177 -4.64 21.66 9.55
CA GLY A 177 -4.44 22.19 10.90
C GLY A 177 -3.37 21.49 11.74
N SER A 178 -2.78 20.40 11.24
CA SER A 178 -1.58 19.80 11.85
C SER A 178 -0.37 20.75 11.74
N ARG A 179 0.49 20.70 12.75
CA ARG A 179 1.79 21.41 12.70
C ARG A 179 2.88 20.60 11.99
N LYS A 180 2.59 19.35 11.68
CA LYS A 180 3.52 18.45 10.99
C LYS A 180 3.61 18.81 9.52
N THR A 181 4.80 18.62 8.98
CA THR A 181 5.15 18.92 7.59
C THR A 181 5.92 17.76 7.01
N PHE A 182 6.02 17.69 5.72
CA PHE A 182 7.05 16.87 5.06
C PHE A 182 8.43 17.40 5.42
N ASP A 183 9.34 16.52 5.79
CA ASP A 183 10.65 16.90 6.36
C ASP A 183 11.55 17.62 5.36
N ARG A 184 11.48 17.24 4.08
CA ARG A 184 12.30 17.82 3.02
C ARG A 184 11.72 19.11 2.47
N SER A 185 10.43 19.12 2.12
CA SER A 185 9.79 20.27 1.50
C SER A 185 9.27 21.32 2.49
N GLY A 186 9.00 20.93 3.72
CA GLY A 186 8.34 21.75 4.72
C GLY A 186 6.85 22.01 4.44
N LEU A 187 6.27 21.33 3.45
CA LEU A 187 4.85 21.48 3.07
C LEU A 187 3.94 20.60 3.93
N ASN A 188 2.68 21.03 4.07
CA ASN A 188 1.64 20.30 4.80
C ASN A 188 0.25 20.56 4.20
N ALA A 189 -0.80 20.00 4.80
CA ALA A 189 -2.17 20.13 4.31
C ALA A 189 -2.73 21.56 4.23
N ASP A 190 -2.11 22.53 4.92
CA ASP A 190 -2.48 23.95 4.86
C ASP A 190 -1.67 24.71 3.80
N SER A 191 -0.67 24.09 3.19
CA SER A 191 0.18 24.71 2.17
C SER A 191 -0.60 24.90 0.86
N PRO A 192 -0.43 26.05 0.18
CA PRO A 192 -1.06 26.28 -1.12
C PRO A 192 -0.61 25.25 -2.16
N ARG A 193 -1.54 24.84 -3.04
CA ARG A 193 -1.25 23.89 -4.12
C ARG A 193 -0.05 24.30 -4.99
N ASP A 194 0.08 25.61 -5.26
CA ASP A 194 1.19 26.13 -6.08
C ASP A 194 2.56 25.89 -5.43
N SER A 195 2.62 25.79 -4.10
CA SER A 195 3.85 25.42 -3.39
C SER A 195 4.26 23.97 -3.68
N TYR A 196 3.29 23.06 -3.80
CA TYR A 196 3.54 21.68 -4.22
C TYR A 196 4.01 21.63 -5.66
N ALA A 197 3.36 22.36 -6.58
CA ALA A 197 3.75 22.44 -8.00
C ALA A 197 5.13 23.07 -8.20
N ALA A 198 5.58 23.93 -7.28
CA ALA A 198 6.92 24.52 -7.32
C ALA A 198 8.02 23.57 -6.83
N TYR A 199 7.67 22.62 -5.96
CA TYR A 199 8.63 21.71 -5.32
C TYR A 199 8.65 20.30 -5.93
N TYR A 200 7.49 19.77 -6.32
CA TYR A 200 7.32 18.44 -6.87
C TYR A 200 6.88 18.47 -8.33
N LYS A 201 7.11 17.39 -9.02
CA LYS A 201 6.67 17.24 -10.41
C LYS A 201 5.17 16.91 -10.44
N ALA A 202 4.41 17.54 -11.32
CA ALA A 202 3.01 17.21 -11.52
C ALA A 202 2.86 15.75 -12.00
N GLY A 203 2.10 14.95 -11.28
CA GLY A 203 1.87 13.53 -11.53
C GLY A 203 0.61 13.30 -12.38
N GLY A 204 0.74 13.27 -13.70
CA GLY A 204 -0.33 12.83 -14.58
C GLY A 204 -1.47 13.82 -14.80
N LEU A 205 -2.67 13.29 -15.15
CA LEU A 205 -3.82 14.06 -15.61
C LEU A 205 -4.63 14.73 -14.48
N MET A 206 -4.39 14.37 -13.23
CA MET A 206 -5.13 14.94 -12.09
C MET A 206 -4.30 16.03 -11.42
N ASN A 207 -4.86 17.22 -11.32
CA ASN A 207 -4.20 18.40 -10.74
C ASN A 207 -3.85 18.29 -9.23
N GLU A 208 -4.19 17.18 -8.59
CA GLU A 208 -4.07 16.96 -7.15
C GLU A 208 -2.99 15.93 -6.80
N PHE A 209 -2.27 15.42 -7.82
CA PHE A 209 -1.19 14.46 -7.64
C PHE A 209 0.15 15.05 -8.04
N PHE A 210 1.16 14.73 -7.24
CA PHE A 210 2.54 15.08 -7.51
C PHE A 210 3.41 13.85 -7.32
N THR A 211 4.45 13.71 -8.14
CA THR A 211 5.47 12.68 -7.94
C THR A 211 6.67 13.28 -7.22
N ALA A 212 7.24 12.51 -6.30
CA ALA A 212 8.39 12.88 -5.49
C ALA A 212 9.54 11.90 -5.73
N GLY A 213 10.78 12.42 -5.69
CA GLY A 213 11.98 11.65 -5.98
C GLY A 213 12.35 11.65 -7.46
N GLU A 214 13.62 11.34 -7.74
CA GLU A 214 14.13 11.24 -9.12
C GLU A 214 13.54 10.06 -9.88
N ASP A 215 13.21 9.00 -9.17
CA ASP A 215 12.60 7.76 -9.68
C ASP A 215 11.06 7.81 -9.70
N GLU A 216 10.48 8.95 -9.29
CA GLU A 216 9.01 9.13 -9.18
C GLU A 216 8.32 8.02 -8.36
N SER A 217 9.01 7.45 -7.38
CA SER A 217 8.56 6.29 -6.60
C SER A 217 7.54 6.62 -5.52
N GLU A 218 7.45 7.90 -5.17
CA GLU A 218 6.54 8.40 -4.14
C GLU A 218 5.54 9.36 -4.75
N TYR A 219 4.32 9.35 -4.21
CA TYR A 219 3.23 10.20 -4.66
C TYR A 219 2.69 11.04 -3.52
N ILE A 220 2.46 12.32 -3.79
CA ILE A 220 1.80 13.23 -2.89
C ILE A 220 0.43 13.56 -3.46
N SER A 221 -0.60 13.30 -2.69
CA SER A 221 -1.99 13.54 -3.06
C SER A 221 -2.59 14.60 -2.16
N LEU A 222 -3.19 15.65 -2.76
CA LEU A 222 -3.86 16.72 -2.03
C LEU A 222 -5.36 16.42 -1.94
N TYR A 223 -5.88 16.50 -0.72
CA TYR A 223 -7.31 16.42 -0.43
C TYR A 223 -7.76 17.70 0.26
N GLU A 224 -9.06 17.92 0.38
CA GLU A 224 -9.63 19.09 1.02
C GLU A 224 -9.23 19.22 2.50
N ASP A 225 -9.11 18.10 3.20
CA ASP A 225 -8.89 17.99 4.64
C ASP A 225 -7.51 17.44 5.03
N ARG A 226 -6.68 17.02 4.07
CA ARG A 226 -5.39 16.36 4.32
C ARG A 226 -4.47 16.36 3.11
N VAL A 227 -3.21 16.03 3.35
CA VAL A 227 -2.25 15.64 2.32
C VAL A 227 -1.74 14.23 2.61
N CYS A 228 -1.52 13.45 1.57
CA CYS A 228 -1.06 12.06 1.69
C CYS A 228 0.27 11.86 0.97
N LEU A 229 1.17 11.12 1.59
CA LEU A 229 2.34 10.51 0.98
C LEU A 229 2.06 9.01 0.82
N GLY A 230 2.29 8.46 -0.35
CA GLY A 230 2.03 7.04 -0.65
C GLY A 230 2.81 6.53 -1.85
N SER A 231 2.65 5.24 -2.17
CA SER A 231 3.34 4.54 -3.26
C SER A 231 2.62 4.59 -4.61
N GLY A 232 1.52 5.28 -4.70
CA GLY A 232 0.76 5.37 -5.93
C GLY A 232 -0.45 6.30 -5.81
N PRO A 233 -1.04 6.69 -6.95
CA PRO A 233 -2.26 7.47 -6.94
C PRO A 233 -3.41 6.60 -6.39
N TYR A 234 -4.01 7.04 -5.30
CA TYR A 234 -5.20 6.42 -4.70
C TYR A 234 -6.47 6.88 -5.40
#